data_47d3ee04a4a28ab16d62bc993a889e67
#
_entry.id   47d3ee04a4a28ab16d62bc993a889e67
#
_cell.length_a   1.000
_cell.length_b   1.000
_cell.length_c   1.000
_cell.angle_alpha   90.00
_cell.angle_beta   90.00
_cell.angle_gamma   90.00
#
_symmetry.space_group_name_H-M   'P 1'
#
loop_
_entity.id
_entity.type
_entity.pdbx_description
1 polymer ?
#
loop_
_entity_poly.entity_id
_entity_poly.type
_entity_poly.pdbx_seq_one_letter_code
_entity_poly.pdbx_strand_id
1 'polypeptide(L)'
;MSIFITLIAALIVFSAVIAIHEFGHFTVAKLCGIQVNEFSIGMGPALWKKIYKGTQYSLRALPVGGYVALEGEESPESQQAEEARDEREAEDENPVPPEQRTGIPLNEAPVWQRVLVMVAGAFMNFVLGFVVLVILVAAQEGAITSKTIYSIENDALCGQTGLQAGDEIVAVNGRRCFVANDILYELVRTEAYRARFTVKRDGQKVELPDVQFDTWQDEDGQTHMTLGFTVYGIKKTPLNVLKEAWNLSLIHISEPTRRVVI
;
A
#
# COMPACT_ATOMS: atom_id res chain seq x y z
N MET A 1 12.35 -18.92 10.98
CA MET A 1 13.08 -17.64 11.06
C MET A 1 13.21 -17.25 12.54
N SER A 2 14.39 -16.81 13.03
CA SER A 2 14.56 -16.45 14.44
C SER A 2 13.67 -15.26 14.79
N ILE A 3 12.98 -15.29 15.94
CA ILE A 3 12.18 -14.16 16.47
C ILE A 3 12.96 -12.85 16.43
N PHE A 4 14.26 -12.90 16.68
CA PHE A 4 15.15 -11.75 16.63
C PHE A 4 15.23 -11.11 15.23
N ILE A 5 15.35 -11.92 14.18
CA ILE A 5 15.37 -11.42 12.79
C ILE A 5 14.02 -10.78 12.43
N THR A 6 12.91 -11.38 12.87
CA THR A 6 11.58 -10.83 12.63
C THR A 6 11.38 -9.49 13.32
N LEU A 7 11.86 -9.34 14.57
CA LEU A 7 11.79 -8.06 15.29
C LEU A 7 12.63 -6.97 14.62
N ILE A 8 13.85 -7.30 14.18
CA ILE A 8 14.70 -6.34 13.46
C ILE A 8 14.04 -5.92 12.14
N ALA A 9 13.53 -6.87 11.38
CA ALA A 9 12.85 -6.58 10.11
C ALA A 9 11.61 -5.68 10.33
N ALA A 10 10.80 -5.99 11.34
CA ALA A 10 9.65 -5.16 11.71
C ALA A 10 10.06 -3.73 12.10
N LEU A 11 11.14 -3.59 12.88
CA LEU A 11 11.67 -2.28 13.27
C LEU A 11 12.14 -1.47 12.06
N ILE A 12 12.85 -2.10 11.12
CA ILE A 12 13.33 -1.44 9.89
C ILE A 12 12.15 -0.97 9.04
N VAL A 13 11.13 -1.83 8.85
CA VAL A 13 9.94 -1.47 8.06
C VAL A 13 9.19 -0.33 8.71
N PHE A 14 8.97 -0.39 10.03
CA PHE A 14 8.29 0.66 10.79
C PHE A 14 9.03 2.00 10.69
N SER A 15 10.35 1.98 10.86
CA SER A 15 11.19 3.17 10.73
C SER A 15 11.15 3.76 9.32
N ALA A 16 11.16 2.92 8.29
CA ALA A 16 11.06 3.36 6.90
C ALA A 16 9.71 4.03 6.61
N VAL A 17 8.61 3.46 7.11
CA VAL A 17 7.26 4.02 6.95
C VAL A 17 7.16 5.40 7.59
N ILE A 18 7.68 5.57 8.82
CA ILE A 18 7.68 6.88 9.50
C ILE A 18 8.58 7.86 8.76
N ALA A 19 9.80 7.48 8.41
CA ALA A 19 10.74 8.37 7.73
C ALA A 19 10.19 8.89 6.38
N ILE A 20 9.49 8.05 5.63
CA ILE A 20 8.83 8.44 4.37
C ILE A 20 7.63 9.35 4.64
N HIS A 21 6.86 9.09 5.70
CA HIS A 21 5.78 9.96 6.14
C HIS A 21 6.28 11.38 6.45
N GLU A 22 7.30 11.48 7.29
CA GLU A 22 7.93 12.75 7.65
C GLU A 22 8.54 13.46 6.43
N PHE A 23 9.15 12.69 5.53
CA PHE A 23 9.66 13.22 4.26
C PHE A 23 8.56 13.83 3.39
N GLY A 24 7.33 13.34 3.49
CA GLY A 24 6.15 13.95 2.85
C GLY A 24 5.87 15.34 3.37
N HIS A 25 5.75 15.51 4.69
CA HIS A 25 5.55 16.81 5.35
C HIS A 25 6.69 17.78 5.00
N PHE A 26 7.93 17.32 5.14
CA PHE A 26 9.13 18.09 4.78
C PHE A 26 9.07 18.61 3.35
N THR A 27 8.81 17.72 2.39
CA THR A 27 8.85 18.07 0.97
C THR A 27 7.80 19.11 0.61
N VAL A 28 6.56 18.90 1.07
CA VAL A 28 5.46 19.83 0.77
C VAL A 28 5.63 21.15 1.49
N ALA A 29 6.08 21.15 2.74
CA ALA A 29 6.40 22.38 3.48
C ALA A 29 7.45 23.23 2.73
N LYS A 30 8.55 22.61 2.29
CA LYS A 30 9.59 23.31 1.50
C LYS A 30 9.07 23.84 0.16
N LEU A 31 8.22 23.08 -0.54
CA LEU A 31 7.60 23.51 -1.80
C LEU A 31 6.61 24.68 -1.60
N CYS A 32 5.92 24.71 -0.46
CA CYS A 32 5.01 25.79 -0.09
C CYS A 32 5.73 27.03 0.50
N GLY A 33 7.05 27.00 0.68
CA GLY A 33 7.81 28.09 1.29
C GLY A 33 7.62 28.20 2.81
N ILE A 34 7.16 27.11 3.47
CA ILE A 34 6.99 27.04 4.92
C ILE A 34 8.35 26.72 5.55
N GLN A 35 8.64 27.37 6.67
CA GLN A 35 9.90 27.16 7.39
C GLN A 35 9.92 25.79 8.05
N VAL A 36 10.92 25.00 7.67
CA VAL A 36 11.26 23.73 8.33
C VAL A 36 12.50 23.94 9.18
N ASN A 37 12.33 23.87 10.49
CA ASN A 37 13.41 24.07 11.43
C ASN A 37 14.32 22.85 11.52
N GLU A 38 13.75 21.65 11.59
CA GLU A 38 14.53 20.42 11.62
C GLU A 38 13.84 19.30 10.83
N PHE A 39 14.65 18.50 10.13
CA PHE A 39 14.27 17.20 9.58
C PHE A 39 15.21 16.15 10.16
N SER A 40 14.67 15.24 10.95
CA SER A 40 15.41 14.23 11.68
C SER A 40 15.07 12.82 11.23
N ILE A 41 16.09 11.98 11.07
CA ILE A 41 15.95 10.53 10.93
C ILE A 41 16.38 9.87 12.24
N GLY A 42 15.46 9.11 12.86
CA GLY A 42 15.66 8.49 14.16
C GLY A 42 15.24 9.39 15.34
N MET A 43 15.42 8.88 16.53
CA MET A 43 15.11 9.52 17.81
C MET A 43 16.31 9.52 18.77
N GLY A 44 16.22 10.26 19.88
CA GLY A 44 17.26 10.34 20.90
C GLY A 44 18.38 11.31 20.52
N PRO A 45 19.57 11.23 21.16
CA PRO A 45 20.66 12.19 20.96
C PRO A 45 21.15 12.19 19.52
N ALA A 46 21.43 13.39 18.99
CA ALA A 46 21.91 13.54 17.63
C ALA A 46 23.35 13.07 17.49
N LEU A 47 23.60 12.18 16.56
CA LEU A 47 24.93 11.71 16.16
C LEU A 47 25.57 12.66 15.14
N TRP A 48 24.75 13.27 14.30
CA TRP A 48 25.20 14.20 13.27
C TRP A 48 24.12 15.26 13.02
N LYS A 49 24.59 16.54 12.90
CA LYS A 49 23.75 17.69 12.60
C LYS A 49 24.39 18.54 11.52
N LYS A 50 23.59 19.09 10.62
CA LYS A 50 24.05 20.06 9.62
C LYS A 50 22.91 20.97 9.21
N ILE A 51 23.14 22.28 9.26
CA ILE A 51 22.21 23.27 8.73
C ILE A 51 22.52 23.48 7.24
N TYR A 52 21.47 23.38 6.41
CA TYR A 52 21.53 23.63 4.99
C TYR A 52 20.26 24.26 4.49
N LYS A 53 20.34 25.38 3.76
CA LYS A 53 19.21 26.14 3.23
C LYS A 53 18.07 26.36 4.25
N GLY A 54 18.42 26.83 5.44
CA GLY A 54 17.46 27.18 6.49
C GLY A 54 16.76 26.01 7.13
N THR A 55 17.33 24.82 7.08
CA THR A 55 16.82 23.61 7.76
C THR A 55 17.98 22.86 8.39
N GLN A 56 17.82 22.44 9.64
CA GLN A 56 18.74 21.51 10.28
C GLN A 56 18.37 20.08 9.86
N TYR A 57 19.35 19.36 9.33
CA TYR A 57 19.25 17.92 9.08
C TYR A 57 19.97 17.20 10.20
N SER A 58 19.34 16.20 10.81
CA SER A 58 19.95 15.42 11.87
C SER A 58 19.78 13.92 11.67
N LEU A 59 20.79 13.17 12.11
CA LEU A 59 20.75 11.73 12.25
C LEU A 59 20.89 11.40 13.73
N ARG A 60 19.95 10.64 14.29
CA ARG A 60 19.89 10.36 15.72
C ARG A 60 20.25 8.91 16.04
N ALA A 61 20.58 8.65 17.30
CA ALA A 61 21.17 7.38 17.74
C ALA A 61 20.23 6.18 17.64
N LEU A 62 18.93 6.38 17.86
CA LEU A 62 17.94 5.31 17.76
C LEU A 62 17.36 5.31 16.35
N PRO A 63 17.56 4.26 15.55
CA PRO A 63 17.05 4.18 14.19
C PRO A 63 15.55 3.84 14.17
N VAL A 64 14.76 4.53 14.98
CA VAL A 64 13.31 4.36 15.11
C VAL A 64 12.65 5.67 14.78
N GLY A 65 11.84 5.67 13.70
CA GLY A 65 11.07 6.85 13.32
C GLY A 65 11.90 7.99 12.75
N GLY A 66 11.41 9.17 12.95
CA GLY A 66 11.95 10.45 12.52
C GLY A 66 10.94 11.53 12.89
N TYR A 67 11.25 12.78 12.63
CA TYR A 67 10.30 13.88 12.75
C TYR A 67 10.67 15.05 11.86
N VAL A 68 9.69 15.87 11.58
CA VAL A 68 9.87 17.18 10.95
C VAL A 68 9.34 18.25 11.91
N ALA A 69 10.15 19.25 12.22
CA ALA A 69 9.75 20.40 13.04
C ALA A 69 9.44 21.58 12.13
N LEU A 70 8.19 21.99 12.07
CA LEU A 70 7.73 23.15 11.30
C LEU A 70 7.64 24.37 12.25
N GLU A 71 8.07 25.53 11.80
CA GLU A 71 7.89 26.74 12.57
C GLU A 71 6.41 27.11 12.70
N GLY A 72 5.94 27.42 13.92
CA GLY A 72 4.54 27.76 14.17
C GLY A 72 3.57 26.57 14.15
N GLU A 73 4.08 25.35 14.30
CA GLU A 73 3.27 24.17 14.46
C GLU A 73 2.97 23.95 15.96
N GLU A 74 1.69 24.03 16.32
CA GLU A 74 1.18 23.73 17.66
C GLU A 74 0.46 22.37 17.64
N SER A 75 1.15 21.29 17.28
CA SER A 75 0.56 19.94 17.27
C SER A 75 1.06 19.08 18.43
N PRO A 76 0.29 18.05 18.86
CA PRO A 76 0.79 17.07 19.82
C PRO A 76 2.05 16.34 19.33
N GLU A 77 2.25 16.24 18.04
CA GLU A 77 3.42 15.63 17.42
C GLU A 77 4.65 16.52 17.52
N SER A 78 4.48 17.85 17.39
CA SER A 78 5.58 18.80 17.64
C SER A 78 6.01 18.79 19.11
N GLN A 79 5.06 18.66 20.04
CA GLN A 79 5.35 18.53 21.49
C GLN A 79 6.11 17.22 21.78
N GLN A 80 5.72 16.09 21.17
CA GLN A 80 6.45 14.84 21.32
C GLN A 80 7.84 14.89 20.67
N ALA A 81 8.01 15.65 19.58
CA ALA A 81 9.30 15.88 18.97
C ALA A 81 10.20 16.75 19.85
N GLU A 82 9.64 17.72 20.58
CA GLU A 82 10.33 18.51 21.59
C GLU A 82 10.72 17.67 22.81
N GLU A 83 9.82 16.81 23.32
CA GLU A 83 10.10 15.86 24.40
C GLU A 83 11.15 14.81 24.02
N ALA A 84 11.24 14.43 22.75
CA ALA A 84 12.24 13.49 22.24
C ALA A 84 13.63 14.12 22.04
N ARG A 85 13.77 15.44 22.17
CA ARG A 85 15.06 16.13 22.21
C ARG A 85 15.73 15.88 23.55
N ASP A 86 17.07 15.75 23.53
CA ASP A 86 17.87 15.70 24.76
C ASP A 86 17.66 17.02 25.53
N GLU A 87 17.47 16.96 26.87
CA GLU A 87 17.26 18.13 27.74
C GLU A 87 18.35 19.23 27.55
N ARG A 88 19.53 18.83 27.03
CA ARG A 88 20.62 19.73 26.67
C ARG A 88 20.40 20.49 25.34
N GLU A 89 19.48 20.02 24.51
CA GLU A 89 19.12 20.66 23.22
C GLU A 89 17.84 21.51 23.34
N ALA A 90 17.11 21.40 24.46
CA ALA A 90 15.89 22.16 24.74
C ALA A 90 16.16 23.64 25.03
N GLU A 91 17.42 24.04 25.27
CA GLU A 91 17.79 25.47 25.46
C GLU A 91 17.78 26.25 24.13
N ASP A 92 17.81 25.61 22.97
CA ASP A 92 17.65 26.24 21.66
C ASP A 92 16.22 26.02 21.15
N GLU A 93 15.34 26.97 21.43
CA GLU A 93 13.92 26.97 21.00
C GLU A 93 13.75 26.78 19.48
N ASN A 94 14.76 27.07 18.70
CA ASN A 94 14.84 26.83 17.27
C ASN A 94 16.29 26.58 16.82
N PRO A 95 16.62 25.40 16.30
CA PRO A 95 17.98 25.04 15.89
C PRO A 95 18.50 25.87 14.72
N VAL A 96 17.62 26.58 13.98
CA VAL A 96 18.02 27.46 12.86
C VAL A 96 18.04 28.91 13.31
N PRO A 97 19.18 29.58 13.27
CA PRO A 97 19.27 30.99 13.58
C PRO A 97 18.33 31.85 12.73
N PRO A 98 17.70 32.91 13.27
CA PRO A 98 16.72 33.73 12.53
C PRO A 98 17.23 34.23 11.18
N GLU A 99 18.52 34.54 11.10
CA GLU A 99 19.20 35.03 9.88
C GLU A 99 19.23 33.99 8.74
N GLN A 100 19.13 32.72 9.08
CA GLN A 100 19.18 31.62 8.13
C GLN A 100 17.79 31.04 7.75
N ARG A 101 16.71 31.48 8.41
CA ARG A 101 15.36 31.07 8.10
C ARG A 101 14.95 31.62 6.74
N THR A 102 14.35 30.77 5.93
CA THR A 102 14.01 31.10 4.53
C THR A 102 12.53 31.02 4.21
N GLY A 103 11.72 30.54 5.17
CA GLY A 103 10.29 30.30 4.99
C GLY A 103 9.41 31.09 5.96
N ILE A 104 8.10 31.00 5.79
CA ILE A 104 7.10 31.55 6.71
C ILE A 104 6.66 30.50 7.72
N PRO A 105 6.23 30.88 8.93
CA PRO A 105 5.64 29.95 9.88
C PRO A 105 4.39 29.26 9.34
N LEU A 106 4.14 27.99 9.75
CA LEU A 106 2.99 27.21 9.29
C LEU A 106 1.66 27.90 9.63
N ASN A 107 1.55 28.51 10.82
CA ASN A 107 0.33 29.19 11.26
C ASN A 107 0.01 30.47 10.43
N GLU A 108 1.01 31.07 9.79
CA GLU A 108 0.85 32.23 8.88
C GLU A 108 0.58 31.79 7.42
N ALA A 109 0.81 30.52 7.11
CA ALA A 109 0.59 29.99 5.77
C ALA A 109 -0.92 29.92 5.44
N PRO A 110 -1.32 30.10 4.15
CA PRO A 110 -2.69 29.92 3.70
C PRO A 110 -3.25 28.53 4.08
N VAL A 111 -4.54 28.48 4.42
CA VAL A 111 -5.20 27.24 4.90
C VAL A 111 -4.97 26.04 3.97
N TRP A 112 -5.05 26.24 2.65
CA TRP A 112 -4.85 25.18 1.67
C TRP A 112 -3.42 24.59 1.71
N GLN A 113 -2.40 25.42 1.98
CA GLN A 113 -1.01 24.93 2.14
C GLN A 113 -0.86 24.10 3.41
N ARG A 114 -1.46 24.56 4.53
CA ARG A 114 -1.50 23.79 5.78
C ARG A 114 -2.14 22.42 5.59
N VAL A 115 -3.28 22.37 4.92
CA VAL A 115 -3.97 21.11 4.59
C VAL A 115 -3.10 20.22 3.71
N LEU A 116 -2.42 20.76 2.69
CA LEU A 116 -1.51 20.00 1.84
C LEU A 116 -0.35 19.40 2.64
N VAL A 117 0.27 20.17 3.54
CA VAL A 117 1.33 19.67 4.42
C VAL A 117 0.79 18.53 5.29
N MET A 118 -0.36 18.68 5.94
CA MET A 118 -0.94 17.64 6.81
C MET A 118 -1.25 16.33 6.05
N VAL A 119 -1.73 16.41 4.82
CA VAL A 119 -2.07 15.22 4.01
C VAL A 119 -0.83 14.57 3.40
N ALA A 120 0.26 15.33 3.24
CA ALA A 120 1.46 14.90 2.51
C ALA A 120 2.11 13.64 3.10
N GLY A 121 2.14 13.50 4.42
CA GLY A 121 2.70 12.32 5.09
C GLY A 121 1.94 11.04 4.71
N ALA A 122 0.62 11.05 4.84
CA ALA A 122 -0.23 9.93 4.46
C ALA A 122 -0.13 9.62 2.95
N PHE A 123 -0.07 10.65 2.12
CA PHE A 123 0.12 10.49 0.67
C PHE A 123 1.45 9.81 0.34
N MET A 124 2.55 10.18 1.00
CA MET A 124 3.86 9.54 0.78
C MET A 124 3.87 8.08 1.23
N ASN A 125 3.16 7.72 2.29
CA ASN A 125 2.99 6.32 2.67
C ASN A 125 2.20 5.53 1.62
N PHE A 126 1.19 6.14 1.01
CA PHE A 126 0.49 5.53 -0.13
C PHE A 126 1.45 5.31 -1.33
N VAL A 127 2.26 6.29 -1.66
CA VAL A 127 3.29 6.17 -2.72
C VAL A 127 4.28 5.06 -2.39
N LEU A 128 4.76 4.98 -1.14
CA LEU A 128 5.64 3.90 -0.69
C LEU A 128 4.99 2.53 -0.89
N GLY A 129 3.75 2.35 -0.43
CA GLY A 129 2.99 1.11 -0.59
C GLY A 129 2.83 0.72 -2.06
N PHE A 130 2.51 1.68 -2.92
CA PHE A 130 2.43 1.45 -4.36
C PHE A 130 3.77 1.01 -4.98
N VAL A 131 4.87 1.68 -4.61
CA VAL A 131 6.22 1.29 -5.07
C VAL A 131 6.57 -0.14 -4.63
N VAL A 132 6.27 -0.49 -3.38
CA VAL A 132 6.47 -1.86 -2.87
C VAL A 132 5.65 -2.88 -3.68
N LEU A 133 4.37 -2.59 -3.98
CA LEU A 133 3.53 -3.45 -4.82
C LEU A 133 4.12 -3.61 -6.23
N VAL A 134 4.62 -2.54 -6.84
CA VAL A 134 5.30 -2.62 -8.16
C VAL A 134 6.51 -3.55 -8.10
N ILE A 135 7.33 -3.42 -7.05
CA ILE A 135 8.52 -4.29 -6.87
C ILE A 135 8.08 -5.74 -6.68
N LEU A 136 7.07 -6.01 -5.84
CA LEU A 136 6.58 -7.35 -5.59
C LEU A 136 6.03 -8.01 -6.86
N VAL A 137 5.19 -7.31 -7.63
CA VAL A 137 4.66 -7.81 -8.92
C VAL A 137 5.78 -8.05 -9.93
N ALA A 138 6.78 -7.16 -9.98
CA ALA A 138 7.93 -7.33 -10.87
C ALA A 138 8.81 -8.53 -10.49
N ALA A 139 9.01 -8.75 -9.18
CA ALA A 139 9.86 -9.81 -8.64
C ALA A 139 9.21 -11.22 -8.64
N GLN A 140 7.87 -11.30 -8.74
CA GLN A 140 7.21 -12.61 -8.83
C GLN A 140 7.76 -13.45 -9.98
N GLU A 141 7.88 -14.74 -9.80
CA GLU A 141 8.21 -15.66 -10.89
C GLU A 141 6.97 -15.94 -11.77
N GLY A 142 7.19 -16.15 -13.07
CA GLY A 142 6.09 -16.47 -13.99
C GLY A 142 5.37 -15.24 -14.58
N ALA A 143 4.27 -15.48 -15.26
CA ALA A 143 3.42 -14.47 -15.89
C ALA A 143 2.42 -13.87 -14.87
N ILE A 144 1.95 -12.65 -15.12
CA ILE A 144 0.83 -12.08 -14.37
C ILE A 144 -0.43 -12.84 -14.73
N THR A 145 -1.17 -13.35 -13.74
CA THR A 145 -2.40 -14.09 -13.96
C THR A 145 -3.53 -13.15 -14.38
N SER A 146 -4.13 -13.41 -15.54
CA SER A 146 -5.26 -12.61 -16.02
C SER A 146 -6.60 -13.09 -15.44
N LYS A 147 -7.65 -12.33 -15.70
CA LYS A 147 -9.03 -12.72 -15.37
C LYS A 147 -9.77 -13.35 -16.54
N THR A 148 -9.08 -13.59 -17.65
CA THR A 148 -9.67 -14.15 -18.87
C THR A 148 -9.44 -15.65 -18.90
N ILE A 149 -10.49 -16.41 -19.10
CA ILE A 149 -10.45 -17.87 -19.18
C ILE A 149 -9.71 -18.28 -20.45
N TYR A 150 -8.66 -19.08 -20.29
CA TYR A 150 -7.91 -19.65 -21.41
C TYR A 150 -8.57 -20.93 -21.93
N SER A 151 -8.82 -21.86 -21.05
CA SER A 151 -9.44 -23.14 -21.37
C SER A 151 -10.31 -23.64 -20.22
N ILE A 152 -11.29 -24.45 -20.57
CA ILE A 152 -12.15 -25.17 -19.63
C ILE A 152 -11.86 -26.64 -19.84
N GLU A 153 -11.73 -27.40 -18.76
CA GLU A 153 -11.55 -28.86 -18.81
C GLU A 153 -12.75 -29.53 -19.44
N ASN A 154 -12.51 -30.61 -20.19
CA ASN A 154 -13.58 -31.40 -20.76
C ASN A 154 -14.49 -31.91 -19.63
N ASP A 155 -15.80 -31.76 -19.82
CA ASP A 155 -16.83 -32.17 -18.87
C ASP A 155 -16.91 -31.39 -17.54
N ALA A 156 -16.09 -30.34 -17.34
CA ALA A 156 -16.18 -29.50 -16.13
C ALA A 156 -17.56 -28.84 -16.00
N LEU A 157 -18.18 -28.94 -14.82
CA LEU A 157 -19.51 -28.38 -14.53
C LEU A 157 -19.55 -26.85 -14.77
N CYS A 158 -18.47 -26.14 -14.52
CA CYS A 158 -18.40 -24.68 -14.77
C CYS A 158 -18.61 -24.33 -16.25
N GLY A 159 -18.13 -25.17 -17.18
CA GLY A 159 -18.37 -25.02 -18.61
C GLY A 159 -19.80 -25.39 -19.02
N GLN A 160 -20.32 -26.48 -18.49
CA GLN A 160 -21.72 -26.92 -18.75
C GLN A 160 -22.74 -25.92 -18.22
N THR A 161 -22.41 -25.18 -17.16
CA THR A 161 -23.26 -24.17 -16.52
C THR A 161 -23.04 -22.75 -17.01
N GLY A 162 -22.24 -22.56 -18.08
CA GLY A 162 -22.26 -21.34 -18.87
C GLY A 162 -20.97 -20.60 -19.05
N LEU A 163 -19.88 -20.91 -18.32
CA LEU A 163 -18.56 -20.33 -18.58
C LEU A 163 -18.00 -20.81 -19.91
N GLN A 164 -17.25 -19.96 -20.60
CA GLN A 164 -16.63 -20.26 -21.90
C GLN A 164 -15.18 -19.75 -21.93
N ALA A 165 -14.36 -20.41 -22.75
CA ALA A 165 -13.04 -19.90 -23.06
C ALA A 165 -13.16 -18.52 -23.74
N GLY A 166 -12.32 -17.57 -23.33
CA GLY A 166 -12.37 -16.17 -23.77
C GLY A 166 -13.18 -15.24 -22.87
N ASP A 167 -13.97 -15.76 -21.92
CA ASP A 167 -14.69 -14.92 -20.95
C ASP A 167 -13.71 -14.16 -20.04
N GLU A 168 -13.87 -12.84 -19.95
CA GLU A 168 -13.19 -12.02 -18.93
C GLU A 168 -14.08 -11.91 -17.69
N ILE A 169 -13.66 -12.48 -16.56
CA ILE A 169 -14.41 -12.44 -15.31
C ILE A 169 -14.36 -11.03 -14.72
N VAL A 170 -15.51 -10.39 -14.59
CA VAL A 170 -15.68 -9.02 -14.08
C VAL A 170 -16.09 -9.01 -12.62
N ALA A 171 -17.01 -9.91 -12.23
CA ALA A 171 -17.48 -10.03 -10.86
C ALA A 171 -17.89 -11.46 -10.53
N VAL A 172 -17.76 -11.84 -9.26
CA VAL A 172 -18.22 -13.10 -8.68
C VAL A 172 -19.14 -12.76 -7.51
N ASN A 173 -20.31 -13.39 -7.44
CA ASN A 173 -21.33 -13.15 -6.41
C ASN A 173 -21.70 -11.66 -6.23
N GLY A 174 -21.69 -10.89 -7.32
CA GLY A 174 -21.95 -9.44 -7.32
C GLY A 174 -20.78 -8.57 -6.88
N ARG A 175 -19.67 -9.16 -6.47
CA ARG A 175 -18.45 -8.44 -6.07
C ARG A 175 -17.50 -8.33 -7.25
N ARG A 176 -17.03 -7.11 -7.50
CA ARG A 176 -16.11 -6.84 -8.61
C ARG A 176 -14.73 -7.45 -8.34
N CYS A 177 -14.19 -8.15 -9.34
CA CYS A 177 -12.85 -8.71 -9.32
C CYS A 177 -11.89 -7.79 -10.08
N PHE A 178 -10.86 -7.29 -9.40
CA PHE A 178 -9.81 -6.44 -10.00
C PHE A 178 -8.65 -7.29 -10.50
N VAL A 179 -8.28 -8.33 -9.76
CA VAL A 179 -7.22 -9.28 -10.07
C VAL A 179 -7.74 -10.72 -10.03
N ALA A 180 -6.95 -11.67 -10.56
CA ALA A 180 -7.35 -13.08 -10.59
C ALA A 180 -7.56 -13.68 -9.18
N ASN A 181 -6.78 -13.24 -8.19
CA ASN A 181 -6.92 -13.71 -6.82
C ASN A 181 -8.27 -13.35 -6.19
N ASP A 182 -8.93 -12.27 -6.65
CA ASP A 182 -10.27 -11.93 -6.17
C ASP A 182 -11.29 -13.01 -6.53
N ILE A 183 -11.13 -13.65 -7.70
CA ILE A 183 -11.98 -14.73 -8.16
C ILE A 183 -11.87 -15.91 -7.21
N LEU A 184 -10.62 -16.34 -6.90
CA LEU A 184 -10.36 -17.42 -5.96
C LEU A 184 -10.91 -17.11 -4.57
N TYR A 185 -10.67 -15.88 -4.08
CA TYR A 185 -11.15 -15.46 -2.77
C TYR A 185 -12.67 -15.51 -2.63
N GLU A 186 -13.41 -15.05 -3.66
CA GLU A 186 -14.87 -15.11 -3.64
C GLU A 186 -15.40 -16.55 -3.79
N LEU A 187 -14.70 -17.40 -4.55
CA LEU A 187 -15.09 -18.80 -4.71
C LEU A 187 -14.87 -19.62 -3.44
N VAL A 188 -13.74 -19.47 -2.77
CA VAL A 188 -13.45 -20.17 -1.49
C VAL A 188 -14.47 -19.84 -0.40
N ARG A 189 -15.09 -18.65 -0.45
CA ARG A 189 -16.15 -18.24 0.50
C ARG A 189 -17.54 -18.76 0.15
N THR A 190 -17.67 -19.43 -0.97
CA THR A 190 -18.97 -19.91 -1.44
C THR A 190 -19.27 -21.30 -0.85
N GLU A 191 -20.26 -21.37 0.04
CA GLU A 191 -20.59 -22.59 0.79
C GLU A 191 -21.20 -23.71 -0.06
N ALA A 192 -21.75 -23.40 -1.24
CA ALA A 192 -22.53 -24.33 -2.04
C ALA A 192 -21.84 -24.82 -3.32
N TYR A 193 -20.55 -24.53 -3.51
CA TYR A 193 -19.80 -24.83 -4.75
C TYR A 193 -20.48 -24.29 -6.02
N ARG A 194 -21.25 -23.21 -5.86
CA ARG A 194 -21.96 -22.49 -6.91
C ARG A 194 -21.75 -21.00 -6.75
N ALA A 195 -21.58 -20.30 -7.86
CA ALA A 195 -21.38 -18.86 -7.81
C ALA A 195 -22.07 -18.17 -8.99
N ARG A 196 -22.51 -16.93 -8.76
CA ARG A 196 -22.97 -16.05 -9.82
C ARG A 196 -21.77 -15.35 -10.43
N PHE A 197 -21.61 -15.49 -11.74
CA PHE A 197 -20.56 -14.80 -12.49
C PHE A 197 -21.15 -13.67 -13.32
N THR A 198 -20.39 -12.58 -13.39
CA THR A 198 -20.56 -11.58 -14.41
C THR A 198 -19.30 -11.59 -15.26
N VAL A 199 -19.43 -11.93 -16.51
CA VAL A 199 -18.32 -12.01 -17.46
C VAL A 199 -18.50 -11.00 -18.59
N LYS A 200 -17.40 -10.66 -19.25
CA LYS A 200 -17.41 -9.92 -20.50
C LYS A 200 -17.05 -10.90 -21.62
N ARG A 201 -18.01 -11.19 -22.49
CA ARG A 201 -17.92 -12.09 -23.65
C ARG A 201 -18.13 -11.28 -24.92
N ASP A 202 -17.18 -11.32 -25.84
CA ASP A 202 -17.23 -10.55 -27.11
C ASP A 202 -17.55 -9.06 -26.92
N GLY A 203 -17.03 -8.48 -25.83
CA GLY A 203 -17.25 -7.07 -25.51
C GLY A 203 -18.54 -6.77 -24.73
N GLN A 204 -19.48 -7.73 -24.64
CA GLN A 204 -20.77 -7.58 -23.95
C GLN A 204 -20.71 -8.17 -22.54
N LYS A 205 -21.44 -7.54 -21.61
CA LYS A 205 -21.61 -8.05 -20.26
C LYS A 205 -22.67 -9.15 -20.24
N VAL A 206 -22.28 -10.35 -19.77
CA VAL A 206 -23.16 -11.51 -19.62
C VAL A 206 -23.22 -11.89 -18.15
N GLU A 207 -24.42 -12.13 -17.65
CA GLU A 207 -24.64 -12.62 -16.28
C GLU A 207 -24.97 -14.11 -16.32
N LEU A 208 -24.20 -14.89 -15.55
CA LEU A 208 -24.37 -16.32 -15.36
C LEU A 208 -24.80 -16.54 -13.91
N PRO A 209 -26.11 -16.80 -13.68
CA PRO A 209 -26.66 -16.74 -12.31
C PRO A 209 -26.24 -17.93 -11.44
N ASP A 210 -25.93 -19.08 -12.02
CA ASP A 210 -25.68 -20.34 -11.30
C ASP A 210 -24.60 -21.17 -12.00
N VAL A 211 -23.33 -20.74 -11.82
CA VAL A 211 -22.19 -21.55 -12.29
C VAL A 211 -21.81 -22.54 -11.20
N GLN A 212 -21.75 -23.82 -11.56
CA GLN A 212 -21.48 -24.93 -10.64
C GLN A 212 -20.05 -25.43 -10.84
N PHE A 213 -19.46 -25.94 -9.77
CA PHE A 213 -18.08 -26.44 -9.76
C PHE A 213 -18.07 -27.90 -9.31
N ASP A 214 -17.15 -28.66 -9.88
CA ASP A 214 -16.87 -30.03 -9.48
C ASP A 214 -16.23 -30.05 -8.09
N THR A 215 -16.48 -31.15 -7.35
CA THR A 215 -15.94 -31.34 -6.01
C THR A 215 -15.30 -32.72 -5.89
N TRP A 216 -14.29 -32.80 -5.02
CA TRP A 216 -13.68 -34.06 -4.63
C TRP A 216 -13.45 -34.07 -3.10
N GLN A 217 -13.35 -35.26 -2.52
CA GLN A 217 -13.09 -35.44 -1.09
C GLN A 217 -11.64 -35.89 -0.90
N ASP A 218 -10.97 -35.31 0.09
CA ASP A 218 -9.65 -35.76 0.53
C ASP A 218 -9.74 -36.98 1.45
N GLU A 219 -8.57 -37.47 1.90
CA GLU A 219 -8.47 -38.63 2.80
C GLU A 219 -9.12 -38.38 4.17
N ASP A 220 -9.23 -37.13 4.58
CA ASP A 220 -9.86 -36.69 5.84
C ASP A 220 -11.38 -36.46 5.70
N GLY A 221 -11.95 -36.68 4.51
CA GLY A 221 -13.36 -36.52 4.20
C GLY A 221 -13.78 -35.06 4.01
N GLN A 222 -12.84 -34.13 3.86
CA GLN A 222 -13.14 -32.74 3.54
C GLN A 222 -13.43 -32.61 2.04
N THR A 223 -14.49 -31.84 1.71
CA THR A 223 -14.85 -31.58 0.32
C THR A 223 -14.15 -30.35 -0.21
N HIS A 224 -13.43 -30.51 -1.31
CA HIS A 224 -12.70 -29.45 -2.01
C HIS A 224 -13.37 -29.17 -3.35
N MET A 225 -13.32 -27.91 -3.77
CA MET A 225 -13.81 -27.46 -5.07
C MET A 225 -12.72 -27.54 -6.12
N THR A 226 -13.04 -28.03 -7.30
CA THR A 226 -12.19 -27.96 -8.50
C THR A 226 -12.67 -26.83 -9.40
N LEU A 227 -11.77 -25.94 -9.81
CA LEU A 227 -12.13 -24.79 -10.65
C LEU A 227 -12.56 -25.22 -12.06
N GLY A 228 -11.93 -26.28 -12.62
CA GLY A 228 -12.21 -26.81 -13.94
C GLY A 228 -11.92 -25.86 -15.11
N PHE A 229 -11.25 -24.71 -14.85
CA PHE A 229 -10.81 -23.78 -15.88
C PHE A 229 -9.41 -23.22 -15.57
N THR A 230 -8.72 -22.80 -16.61
CA THR A 230 -7.44 -22.11 -16.53
C THR A 230 -7.57 -20.70 -17.11
N VAL A 231 -6.70 -19.80 -16.72
CA VAL A 231 -6.69 -18.41 -17.18
C VAL A 231 -5.40 -18.05 -17.93
N TYR A 232 -5.47 -17.05 -18.80
CA TYR A 232 -4.30 -16.60 -19.52
C TYR A 232 -3.21 -16.03 -18.60
N GLY A 233 -1.95 -16.28 -18.92
CA GLY A 233 -0.81 -15.57 -18.37
C GLY A 233 -0.47 -14.34 -19.21
N ILE A 234 -0.37 -13.17 -18.60
CA ILE A 234 0.01 -11.92 -19.24
C ILE A 234 1.53 -11.73 -19.08
N LYS A 235 2.22 -11.41 -20.17
CA LYS A 235 3.66 -11.12 -20.13
C LYS A 235 3.94 -9.91 -19.22
N LYS A 236 4.99 -9.99 -18.42
CA LYS A 236 5.48 -8.90 -17.58
C LYS A 236 6.13 -7.83 -18.44
N THR A 237 5.35 -6.86 -18.86
CA THR A 237 5.85 -5.59 -19.39
C THR A 237 5.77 -4.54 -18.28
N PRO A 238 6.58 -3.47 -18.31
CA PRO A 238 6.50 -2.40 -17.32
C PRO A 238 5.08 -1.85 -17.14
N LEU A 239 4.33 -1.73 -18.25
CA LEU A 239 2.95 -1.25 -18.22
C LEU A 239 2.01 -2.24 -17.52
N ASN A 240 2.14 -3.54 -17.78
CA ASN A 240 1.31 -4.58 -17.16
C ASN A 240 1.61 -4.70 -15.67
N VAL A 241 2.88 -4.56 -15.27
CA VAL A 241 3.30 -4.53 -13.86
C VAL A 241 2.67 -3.34 -13.13
N LEU A 242 2.73 -2.13 -13.72
CA LEU A 242 2.11 -0.94 -13.15
C LEU A 242 0.58 -1.08 -13.05
N LYS A 243 -0.05 -1.63 -14.08
CA LYS A 243 -1.51 -1.87 -14.08
C LYS A 243 -1.92 -2.85 -12.99
N GLU A 244 -1.17 -3.94 -12.82
CA GLU A 244 -1.46 -4.93 -11.78
C GLU A 244 -1.24 -4.37 -10.39
N ALA A 245 -0.12 -3.66 -10.15
CA ALA A 245 0.13 -2.97 -8.89
C ALA A 245 -0.96 -1.95 -8.56
N TRP A 246 -1.47 -1.22 -9.57
CA TRP A 246 -2.59 -0.31 -9.40
C TRP A 246 -3.89 -1.03 -8.99
N ASN A 247 -4.20 -2.15 -9.66
CA ASN A 247 -5.37 -2.95 -9.31
C ASN A 247 -5.28 -3.48 -7.87
N LEU A 248 -4.11 -3.98 -7.46
CA LEU A 248 -3.86 -4.43 -6.10
C LEU A 248 -3.99 -3.29 -5.08
N SER A 249 -3.48 -2.10 -5.40
CA SER A 249 -3.64 -0.91 -4.56
C SER A 249 -5.11 -0.52 -4.36
N LEU A 250 -5.94 -0.60 -5.41
CA LEU A 250 -7.38 -0.33 -5.32
C LEU A 250 -8.11 -1.31 -4.40
N ILE A 251 -7.71 -2.57 -4.35
CA ILE A 251 -8.29 -3.57 -3.44
C ILE A 251 -8.04 -3.16 -1.99
N HIS A 252 -6.83 -2.75 -1.65
CA HIS A 252 -6.48 -2.31 -0.31
C HIS A 252 -7.23 -1.05 0.14
N ILE A 253 -7.60 -0.17 -0.79
CA ILE A 253 -8.37 1.04 -0.50
C ILE A 253 -9.86 0.73 -0.36
N SER A 254 -10.42 -0.10 -1.27
CA SER A 254 -11.86 -0.33 -1.35
C SER A 254 -12.38 -1.35 -0.33
N GLU A 255 -11.54 -2.28 0.11
CA GLU A 255 -11.91 -3.35 1.06
C GLU A 255 -10.80 -3.64 2.09
N PRO A 256 -10.56 -2.72 3.04
CA PRO A 256 -9.48 -2.86 4.04
C PRO A 256 -9.67 -4.07 4.97
N THR A 257 -10.85 -4.70 4.97
CA THR A 257 -11.17 -5.88 5.78
C THR A 257 -11.00 -7.21 5.05
N ARG A 258 -10.65 -7.22 3.76
CA ARG A 258 -10.29 -8.47 3.07
C ARG A 258 -9.00 -9.02 3.67
N ARG A 259 -9.11 -10.02 4.53
CA ARG A 259 -7.93 -10.78 4.96
C ARG A 259 -7.37 -11.48 3.73
N VAL A 260 -6.15 -11.13 3.36
CA VAL A 260 -5.37 -11.88 2.38
C VAL A 260 -5.10 -13.24 3.02
N VAL A 261 -5.79 -14.26 2.57
CA VAL A 261 -5.44 -15.65 2.88
C VAL A 261 -4.31 -15.99 1.91
N ILE A 262 -3.11 -16.04 2.44
CA ILE A 262 -1.90 -16.52 1.74
C ILE A 262 -1.86 -18.03 1.90
#